data_fa90a12cbd5d28a42a63bfd7bc74fad0
#
_entry.id   fa90a12cbd5d28a42a63bfd7bc74fad0
#
_cell.length_a   1.000
_cell.length_b   1.000
_cell.length_c   1.000
_cell.angle_alpha   90.00
_cell.angle_beta   90.00
_cell.angle_gamma   90.00
#
_symmetry.space_group_name_H-M   'P 1'
#
loop_
_entity.id
_entity.type
_entity.pdbx_description
1 polymer ?
#
loop_
_entity_poly.entity_id
_entity_poly.type
_entity_poly.pdbx_seq_one_letter_code
_entity_poly.pdbx_strand_id
1 'polypeptide(L)'
;MKKNIIITLLAAATLTSCGEYNKLLKSTDYEYKYEAAKNYFAKGQYNRSATLLNELITILKGTDKAEESLYMLGMSYYNQKDYQTAAQTFITYFNTYPRGTFTELARFHAGKALFLDTPEPRLDQSSTYQAIQQLQMFMEYFPNSVKKQEAQDMIFALQIGRASCRE
;
A
#
# COMPACT_ATOMS: atom_id res chain seq x y z
N MET A 1 -39.94 -7.27 -20.67
CA MET A 1 -38.94 -6.96 -21.74
C MET A 1 -37.89 -5.94 -21.31
N LYS A 2 -38.24 -4.77 -20.73
CA LYS A 2 -37.24 -3.76 -20.31
C LYS A 2 -36.20 -4.24 -19.27
N LYS A 3 -36.59 -5.09 -18.30
CA LYS A 3 -35.69 -5.63 -17.28
C LYS A 3 -34.59 -6.53 -17.88
N ASN A 4 -34.89 -7.33 -18.89
CA ASN A 4 -33.95 -8.24 -19.53
C ASN A 4 -32.92 -7.49 -20.42
N ILE A 5 -33.35 -6.36 -21.01
CA ILE A 5 -32.45 -5.50 -21.81
C ILE A 5 -31.43 -4.81 -20.92
N ILE A 6 -31.80 -4.37 -19.72
CA ILE A 6 -30.91 -3.73 -18.76
C ILE A 6 -29.85 -4.72 -18.25
N ILE A 7 -30.26 -5.97 -17.98
CA ILE A 7 -29.33 -7.03 -17.50
C ILE A 7 -28.33 -7.41 -18.62
N THR A 8 -28.77 -7.49 -19.87
CA THR A 8 -27.89 -7.77 -21.01
C THR A 8 -26.93 -6.63 -21.31
N LEU A 9 -27.33 -5.38 -21.17
CA LEU A 9 -26.44 -4.22 -21.31
C LEU A 9 -25.37 -4.15 -20.20
N LEU A 10 -25.75 -4.48 -18.96
CA LEU A 10 -24.80 -4.53 -17.84
C LEU A 10 -23.75 -5.65 -18.02
N ALA A 11 -24.17 -6.83 -18.53
CA ALA A 11 -23.28 -7.95 -18.80
C ALA A 11 -22.29 -7.67 -19.95
N ALA A 12 -22.73 -6.93 -20.97
CA ALA A 12 -21.85 -6.56 -22.09
C ALA A 12 -20.76 -5.56 -21.69
N ALA A 13 -21.05 -4.63 -20.76
CA ALA A 13 -20.08 -3.65 -20.28
C ALA A 13 -18.93 -4.27 -19.45
N THR A 14 -19.15 -5.42 -18.82
CA THR A 14 -18.11 -6.10 -18.02
C THR A 14 -17.10 -6.87 -18.88
N LEU A 15 -17.49 -7.34 -20.05
CA LEU A 15 -16.62 -8.11 -20.95
C LEU A 15 -15.59 -7.26 -21.71
N THR A 16 -15.90 -6.00 -21.99
CA THR A 16 -14.98 -5.07 -22.66
C THR A 16 -13.80 -4.65 -21.77
N SER A 17 -14.03 -4.50 -20.45
CA SER A 17 -13.01 -4.08 -19.49
C SER A 17 -11.86 -5.10 -19.31
N CYS A 18 -12.10 -6.40 -19.47
CA CYS A 18 -11.05 -7.41 -19.39
C CYS A 18 -10.13 -7.41 -20.62
N GLY A 19 -10.66 -7.10 -21.81
CA GLY A 19 -9.88 -7.06 -23.04
C GLY A 19 -8.87 -5.91 -23.08
N GLU A 20 -9.27 -4.74 -22.60
CA GLU A 20 -8.41 -3.55 -22.54
C GLU A 20 -7.26 -3.72 -21.53
N TYR A 21 -7.56 -4.28 -20.35
CA TYR A 21 -6.53 -4.53 -19.34
C TYR A 21 -5.48 -5.54 -19.82
N ASN A 22 -5.89 -6.60 -20.51
CA ASN A 22 -4.96 -7.59 -21.08
C ASN A 22 -4.08 -6.98 -22.19
N LYS A 23 -4.60 -6.06 -22.99
CA LYS A 23 -3.78 -5.30 -23.95
C LYS A 23 -2.78 -4.40 -23.27
N LEU A 24 -3.20 -3.73 -22.20
CA LEU A 24 -2.35 -2.87 -21.39
C LEU A 24 -1.18 -3.65 -20.76
N LEU A 25 -1.42 -4.84 -20.20
CA LEU A 25 -0.38 -5.69 -19.62
C LEU A 25 0.71 -6.05 -20.64
N LYS A 26 0.33 -6.25 -21.91
CA LYS A 26 1.25 -6.59 -23.01
C LYS A 26 1.89 -5.37 -23.68
N SER A 27 1.45 -4.17 -23.35
CA SER A 27 1.99 -2.93 -23.92
C SER A 27 3.44 -2.72 -23.50
N THR A 28 4.25 -2.16 -24.39
CA THR A 28 5.60 -1.65 -24.09
C THR A 28 5.60 -0.13 -23.90
N ASP A 29 4.43 0.51 -23.98
CA ASP A 29 4.27 1.92 -23.64
C ASP A 29 4.18 2.07 -22.11
N TYR A 30 5.32 2.31 -21.49
CA TYR A 30 5.43 2.42 -20.02
C TYR A 30 4.81 3.71 -19.49
N GLU A 31 4.75 4.77 -20.30
CA GLU A 31 4.04 5.98 -19.95
C GLU A 31 2.54 5.72 -19.81
N TYR A 32 1.98 5.08 -20.82
CA TYR A 32 0.57 4.67 -20.81
C TYR A 32 0.26 3.72 -19.64
N LYS A 33 1.15 2.75 -19.35
CA LYS A 33 1.00 1.87 -18.19
C LYS A 33 1.01 2.63 -16.86
N TYR A 34 1.89 3.63 -16.73
CA TYR A 34 1.99 4.44 -15.53
C TYR A 34 0.70 5.24 -15.28
N GLU A 35 0.20 5.94 -16.30
CA GLU A 35 -1.06 6.68 -16.18
C GLU A 35 -2.26 5.75 -15.93
N ALA A 36 -2.27 4.57 -16.52
CA ALA A 36 -3.28 3.56 -16.25
C ALA A 36 -3.21 3.04 -14.81
N ALA A 37 -2.02 2.82 -14.26
CA ALA A 37 -1.84 2.40 -12.87
C ALA A 37 -2.40 3.45 -11.89
N LYS A 38 -2.14 4.74 -12.13
CA LYS A 38 -2.71 5.86 -11.37
C LYS A 38 -4.24 5.87 -11.45
N ASN A 39 -4.77 5.68 -12.64
CA ASN A 39 -6.23 5.66 -12.86
C ASN A 39 -6.89 4.47 -12.14
N TYR A 40 -6.28 3.27 -12.19
CA TYR A 40 -6.77 2.11 -11.44
C TYR A 40 -6.71 2.35 -9.94
N PHE A 41 -5.62 2.96 -9.45
CA PHE A 41 -5.50 3.34 -8.05
C PHE A 41 -6.61 4.29 -7.61
N ALA A 42 -6.84 5.37 -8.36
CA ALA A 42 -7.87 6.37 -8.08
C ALA A 42 -9.30 5.77 -8.08
N LYS A 43 -9.52 4.71 -8.88
CA LYS A 43 -10.80 3.97 -8.93
C LYS A 43 -10.93 2.88 -7.87
N GLY A 44 -9.97 2.75 -6.95
CA GLY A 44 -9.95 1.69 -5.93
C GLY A 44 -9.66 0.28 -6.48
N GLN A 45 -9.20 0.17 -7.74
CA GLN A 45 -8.84 -1.10 -8.37
C GLN A 45 -7.38 -1.45 -8.06
N TYR A 46 -7.08 -1.57 -6.76
CA TYR A 46 -5.72 -1.68 -6.24
C TYR A 46 -4.94 -2.90 -6.76
N ASN A 47 -5.61 -4.04 -7.00
CA ASN A 47 -4.98 -5.22 -7.60
C ASN A 47 -4.40 -4.92 -8.99
N ARG A 48 -5.18 -4.24 -9.85
CA ARG A 48 -4.74 -3.87 -11.20
C ARG A 48 -3.63 -2.83 -11.16
N SER A 49 -3.75 -1.86 -10.27
CA SER A 49 -2.71 -0.85 -10.05
C SER A 49 -1.41 -1.52 -9.60
N ALA A 50 -1.44 -2.37 -8.56
CA ALA A 50 -0.27 -3.05 -8.05
C ALA A 50 0.43 -3.92 -9.11
N THR A 51 -0.34 -4.63 -9.94
CA THR A 51 0.21 -5.46 -11.03
C THR A 51 1.04 -4.62 -12.01
N LEU A 52 0.53 -3.46 -12.43
CA LEU A 52 1.26 -2.55 -13.33
C LEU A 52 2.46 -1.91 -12.64
N LEU A 53 2.28 -1.46 -11.39
CA LEU A 53 3.34 -0.80 -10.63
C LEU A 53 4.51 -1.72 -10.32
N ASN A 54 4.28 -3.02 -10.05
CA ASN A 54 5.34 -4.01 -9.85
C ASN A 54 6.28 -4.13 -11.06
N GLU A 55 5.76 -4.03 -12.26
CA GLU A 55 6.58 -3.98 -13.48
C GLU A 55 7.30 -2.63 -13.58
N LEU A 56 6.58 -1.54 -13.36
CA LEU A 56 7.05 -0.17 -13.59
C LEU A 56 8.16 0.25 -12.62
N ILE A 57 8.16 -0.17 -11.36
CA ILE A 57 9.20 0.21 -10.38
C ILE A 57 10.61 -0.19 -10.83
N THR A 58 10.72 -1.27 -11.61
CA THR A 58 12.01 -1.72 -12.17
C THR A 58 12.38 -0.93 -13.41
N ILE A 59 11.43 -0.68 -14.30
CA ILE A 59 11.63 -0.05 -15.60
C ILE A 59 11.87 1.45 -15.45
N LEU A 60 11.12 2.12 -14.56
CA LEU A 60 11.21 3.56 -14.33
C LEU A 60 12.35 3.95 -13.39
N LYS A 61 13.18 3.00 -12.95
CA LYS A 61 14.29 3.27 -12.02
C LYS A 61 15.17 4.42 -12.54
N GLY A 62 15.39 5.42 -11.66
CA GLY A 62 16.15 6.61 -11.99
C GLY A 62 15.33 7.75 -12.60
N THR A 63 14.03 7.59 -12.75
CA THR A 63 13.11 8.68 -13.16
C THR A 63 12.31 9.21 -11.96
N ASP A 64 11.72 10.40 -12.10
CA ASP A 64 10.85 11.00 -11.07
C ASP A 64 9.61 10.14 -10.79
N LYS A 65 9.18 9.33 -11.77
CA LYS A 65 8.03 8.44 -11.64
C LYS A 65 8.29 7.19 -10.82
N ALA A 66 9.55 6.78 -10.67
CA ALA A 66 9.91 5.59 -9.91
C ALA A 66 9.57 5.75 -8.42
N GLU A 67 9.82 6.93 -7.87
CA GLU A 67 9.52 7.25 -6.48
C GLU A 67 8.01 7.17 -6.21
N GLU A 68 7.20 7.88 -7.01
CA GLU A 68 5.74 7.86 -6.89
C GLU A 68 5.16 6.45 -7.09
N SER A 69 5.69 5.71 -8.08
CA SER A 69 5.26 4.33 -8.36
C SER A 69 5.47 3.40 -7.18
N LEU A 70 6.63 3.47 -6.51
CA LEU A 70 6.93 2.62 -5.37
C LEU A 70 6.06 2.95 -4.15
N TYR A 71 5.82 4.24 -3.89
CA TYR A 71 4.91 4.64 -2.83
C TYR A 71 3.47 4.21 -3.12
N MET A 72 3.00 4.41 -4.34
CA MET A 72 1.65 4.01 -4.77
C MET A 72 1.47 2.48 -4.74
N LEU A 73 2.53 1.71 -5.02
CA LEU A 73 2.53 0.26 -4.87
C LEU A 73 2.29 -0.16 -3.42
N GLY A 74 3.03 0.45 -2.48
CA GLY A 74 2.81 0.23 -1.05
C GLY A 74 1.38 0.56 -0.61
N MET A 75 0.84 1.70 -1.08
CA MET A 75 -0.55 2.08 -0.81
C MET A 75 -1.55 1.14 -1.46
N SER A 76 -1.23 0.56 -2.62
CA SER A 76 -2.09 -0.44 -3.27
C SER A 76 -2.22 -1.70 -2.44
N TYR A 77 -1.12 -2.23 -1.92
CA TYR A 77 -1.15 -3.38 -0.99
C TYR A 77 -1.86 -3.04 0.32
N TYR A 78 -1.59 -1.86 0.87
CA TYR A 78 -2.25 -1.40 2.09
C TYR A 78 -3.78 -1.38 1.96
N ASN A 79 -4.29 -0.84 0.85
CA ASN A 79 -5.73 -0.78 0.59
C ASN A 79 -6.34 -2.15 0.23
N GLN A 80 -5.53 -3.11 -0.21
CA GLN A 80 -5.92 -4.52 -0.37
C GLN A 80 -5.94 -5.28 0.96
N LYS A 81 -5.50 -4.64 2.06
CA LYS A 81 -5.28 -5.24 3.38
C LYS A 81 -4.16 -6.30 3.40
N ASP A 82 -3.30 -6.30 2.39
CA ASP A 82 -2.06 -7.07 2.41
C ASP A 82 -1.00 -6.23 3.15
N TYR A 83 -1.16 -6.18 4.47
CA TYR A 83 -0.40 -5.28 5.33
C TYR A 83 1.07 -5.66 5.42
N GLN A 84 1.38 -6.95 5.39
CA GLN A 84 2.76 -7.43 5.42
C GLN A 84 3.53 -6.99 4.18
N THR A 85 2.97 -7.20 2.99
CA THR A 85 3.58 -6.76 1.73
C THR A 85 3.64 -5.23 1.63
N ALA A 86 2.60 -4.53 2.12
CA ALA A 86 2.59 -3.07 2.18
C ALA A 86 3.73 -2.53 3.06
N ALA A 87 3.90 -3.07 4.27
CA ALA A 87 4.97 -2.64 5.18
C ALA A 87 6.34 -2.83 4.54
N GLN A 88 6.60 -4.00 3.94
CA GLN A 88 7.86 -4.28 3.27
C GLN A 88 8.10 -3.35 2.07
N THR A 89 7.06 -3.02 1.32
CA THR A 89 7.14 -2.08 0.19
C THR A 89 7.47 -0.65 0.67
N PHE A 90 6.86 -0.19 1.76
CA PHE A 90 7.18 1.10 2.35
C PHE A 90 8.60 1.14 2.94
N ILE A 91 9.06 0.05 3.56
CA ILE A 91 10.46 -0.08 4.02
C ILE A 91 11.41 0.03 2.83
N THR A 92 11.11 -0.65 1.74
CA THR A 92 11.89 -0.54 0.49
C THR A 92 11.89 0.90 -0.03
N TYR A 93 10.75 1.59 0.03
CA TYR A 93 10.65 2.99 -0.39
C TYR A 93 11.61 3.89 0.36
N PHE A 94 11.56 3.96 1.68
CA PHE A 94 12.39 4.91 2.43
C PHE A 94 13.87 4.51 2.49
N ASN A 95 14.21 3.25 2.23
CA ASN A 95 15.59 2.83 2.05
C ASN A 95 16.15 3.25 0.67
N THR A 96 15.30 3.25 -0.36
CA THR A 96 15.66 3.65 -1.72
C THR A 96 15.67 5.18 -1.87
N TYR A 97 14.70 5.85 -1.26
CA TYR A 97 14.50 7.30 -1.32
C TYR A 97 14.49 7.93 0.08
N PRO A 98 15.64 7.98 0.79
CA PRO A 98 15.69 8.46 2.18
C PRO A 98 15.34 9.94 2.35
N ARG A 99 15.37 10.72 1.28
CA ARG A 99 14.98 12.13 1.21
C ARG A 99 13.84 12.36 0.22
N GLY A 100 13.10 11.32 -0.13
CA GLY A 100 12.00 11.38 -1.08
C GLY A 100 10.79 12.11 -0.52
N THR A 101 9.93 12.54 -1.44
CA THR A 101 8.71 13.33 -1.15
C THR A 101 7.78 12.60 -0.18
N PHE A 102 7.71 11.27 -0.26
CA PHE A 102 6.81 10.46 0.56
C PHE A 102 7.52 9.74 1.72
N THR A 103 8.77 10.07 2.04
CA THR A 103 9.57 9.34 3.04
C THR A 103 8.93 9.36 4.43
N GLU A 104 8.41 10.51 4.86
CA GLU A 104 7.67 10.63 6.13
C GLU A 104 6.44 9.71 6.14
N LEU A 105 5.62 9.81 5.09
CA LEU A 105 4.41 9.01 4.97
C LEU A 105 4.70 7.51 4.83
N ALA A 106 5.75 7.14 4.09
CA ALA A 106 6.15 5.75 3.93
C ALA A 106 6.60 5.13 5.26
N ARG A 107 7.39 5.86 6.07
CA ARG A 107 7.78 5.39 7.42
C ARG A 107 6.57 5.23 8.33
N PHE A 108 5.66 6.19 8.31
CA PHE A 108 4.42 6.10 9.07
C PHE A 108 3.57 4.91 8.63
N HIS A 109 3.36 4.74 7.31
CA HIS A 109 2.55 3.65 6.77
C HIS A 109 3.19 2.27 6.95
N ALA A 110 4.51 2.16 6.98
CA ALA A 110 5.19 0.90 7.33
C ALA A 110 4.82 0.45 8.75
N GLY A 111 4.95 1.35 9.72
CA GLY A 111 4.56 1.05 11.11
C GLY A 111 3.05 0.79 11.25
N LYS A 112 2.22 1.57 10.58
CA LYS A 112 0.76 1.40 10.62
C LYS A 112 0.30 0.10 9.95
N ALA A 113 0.90 -0.31 8.86
CA ALA A 113 0.61 -1.57 8.21
C ALA A 113 0.95 -2.75 9.13
N LEU A 114 2.13 -2.75 9.76
CA LEU A 114 2.51 -3.76 10.75
C LEU A 114 1.58 -3.76 11.98
N PHE A 115 1.12 -2.59 12.41
CA PHE A 115 0.11 -2.49 13.47
C PHE A 115 -1.19 -3.21 13.08
N LEU A 116 -1.65 -3.02 11.85
CA LEU A 116 -2.87 -3.66 11.33
C LEU A 116 -2.69 -5.16 11.05
N ASP A 117 -1.44 -5.61 10.87
CA ASP A 117 -1.07 -7.01 10.66
C ASP A 117 -0.82 -7.76 11.99
N THR A 118 -0.89 -7.06 13.13
CA THR A 118 -0.61 -7.72 14.41
C THR A 118 -1.64 -8.81 14.72
N PRO A 119 -1.18 -10.02 15.07
CA PRO A 119 -2.05 -11.11 15.43
C PRO A 119 -2.65 -10.90 16.82
N GLU A 120 -3.59 -11.79 17.19
CA GLU A 120 -4.10 -11.85 18.55
C GLU A 120 -2.95 -12.02 19.57
N PRO A 121 -3.08 -11.46 20.79
CA PRO A 121 -1.99 -11.44 21.79
C PRO A 121 -1.43 -12.80 22.19
N ARG A 122 -2.14 -13.88 21.97
CA ARG A 122 -1.72 -15.27 22.28
C ARG A 122 -0.86 -15.93 21.22
N LEU A 123 -0.73 -15.29 20.03
CA LEU A 123 0.06 -15.80 18.92
C LEU A 123 1.48 -15.21 18.94
N ASP A 124 2.28 -15.54 17.92
CA ASP A 124 3.61 -14.97 17.75
C ASP A 124 3.56 -13.44 17.67
N GLN A 125 4.29 -12.78 18.56
CA GLN A 125 4.30 -11.33 18.72
C GLN A 125 5.42 -10.65 17.93
N SER A 126 6.10 -11.34 17.00
CA SER A 126 7.20 -10.75 16.22
C SER A 126 6.73 -9.53 15.40
N SER A 127 5.56 -9.61 14.76
CA SER A 127 4.95 -8.48 14.03
C SER A 127 4.65 -7.29 14.95
N THR A 128 4.21 -7.57 16.20
CA THR A 128 3.94 -6.53 17.21
C THR A 128 5.22 -5.77 17.58
N TYR A 129 6.33 -6.47 17.78
CA TYR A 129 7.63 -5.84 18.07
C TYR A 129 8.10 -4.99 16.89
N GLN A 130 7.98 -5.51 15.68
CA GLN A 130 8.34 -4.78 14.46
C GLN A 130 7.49 -3.52 14.29
N ALA A 131 6.17 -3.60 14.54
CA ALA A 131 5.27 -2.45 14.50
C ALA A 131 5.71 -1.35 15.47
N ILE A 132 5.95 -1.71 16.74
CA ILE A 132 6.43 -0.77 17.76
C ILE A 132 7.74 -0.13 17.33
N GLN A 133 8.70 -0.92 16.86
CA GLN A 133 10.00 -0.42 16.41
C GLN A 133 9.86 0.57 15.24
N GLN A 134 9.09 0.24 14.21
CA GLN A 134 8.91 1.12 13.05
C GLN A 134 8.21 2.43 13.44
N LEU A 135 7.20 2.38 14.32
CA LEU A 135 6.51 3.57 14.81
C LEU A 135 7.41 4.45 15.70
N GLN A 136 8.27 3.86 16.53
CA GLN A 136 9.25 4.59 17.34
C GLN A 136 10.27 5.29 16.43
N MET A 137 10.85 4.57 15.47
CA MET A 137 11.78 5.14 14.49
C MET A 137 11.12 6.28 13.69
N PHE A 138 9.85 6.13 13.30
CA PHE A 138 9.11 7.21 12.64
C PHE A 138 9.08 8.48 13.50
N MET A 139 8.76 8.37 14.79
CA MET A 139 8.70 9.53 15.70
C MET A 139 10.07 10.16 15.96
N GLU A 140 11.14 9.36 15.94
CA GLU A 140 12.53 9.85 16.06
C GLU A 140 12.96 10.64 14.82
N TYR A 141 12.68 10.13 13.62
CA TYR A 141 13.01 10.81 12.36
C TYR A 141 12.14 12.03 12.10
N PHE A 142 10.88 12.03 12.54
CA PHE A 142 9.89 13.09 12.29
C PHE A 142 9.22 13.57 13.59
N PRO A 143 9.99 14.19 14.50
CA PRO A 143 9.47 14.57 15.82
C PRO A 143 8.35 15.62 15.76
N ASN A 144 8.26 16.38 14.67
CA ASN A 144 7.26 17.41 14.45
C ASN A 144 6.14 16.98 13.49
N SER A 145 6.07 15.70 13.13
CA SER A 145 5.03 15.19 12.25
C SER A 145 3.63 15.32 12.88
N VAL A 146 2.67 15.70 12.05
CA VAL A 146 1.24 15.67 12.42
C VAL A 146 0.73 14.26 12.72
N LYS A 147 1.46 13.23 12.26
CA LYS A 147 1.15 11.81 12.49
C LYS A 147 1.74 11.25 13.78
N LYS A 148 2.53 12.05 14.51
CA LYS A 148 3.21 11.60 15.74
C LYS A 148 2.24 11.08 16.80
N GLN A 149 1.14 11.80 17.05
CA GLN A 149 0.15 11.37 18.04
C GLN A 149 -0.50 10.06 17.65
N GLU A 150 -0.89 9.90 16.37
CA GLU A 150 -1.46 8.65 15.86
C GLU A 150 -0.48 7.46 16.03
N ALA A 151 0.81 7.68 15.76
CA ALA A 151 1.85 6.67 15.98
C ALA A 151 2.00 6.30 17.46
N GLN A 152 1.95 7.26 18.35
CA GLN A 152 2.04 7.04 19.78
C GLN A 152 0.85 6.25 20.32
N ASP A 153 -0.35 6.56 19.87
CA ASP A 153 -1.58 5.86 20.25
C ASP A 153 -1.55 4.39 19.81
N MET A 154 -1.03 4.11 18.61
CA MET A 154 -0.83 2.75 18.11
C MET A 154 0.17 1.97 18.98
N ILE A 155 1.31 2.55 19.34
CA ILE A 155 2.29 1.92 20.24
C ILE A 155 1.64 1.58 21.58
N PHE A 156 0.90 2.52 22.16
CA PHE A 156 0.20 2.33 23.43
C PHE A 156 -0.81 1.17 23.36
N ALA A 157 -1.62 1.11 22.29
CA ALA A 157 -2.56 0.02 22.06
C ALA A 157 -1.87 -1.35 22.01
N LEU A 158 -0.72 -1.46 21.31
CA LEU A 158 0.07 -2.69 21.24
C LEU A 158 0.65 -3.11 22.59
N GLN A 159 1.07 -2.14 23.40
CA GLN A 159 1.63 -2.40 24.73
C GLN A 159 0.56 -2.88 25.73
N ILE A 160 -0.65 -2.30 25.69
CA ILE A 160 -1.78 -2.74 26.55
C ILE A 160 -2.23 -4.14 26.16
N GLY A 161 -2.42 -4.42 24.87
CA GLY A 161 -2.82 -5.73 24.40
C GLY A 161 -1.87 -6.83 24.86
N ARG A 162 -0.57 -6.54 24.97
CA ARG A 162 0.44 -7.47 25.51
C ARG A 162 0.38 -7.62 27.03
N ALA A 163 0.08 -6.54 27.74
CA ALA A 163 0.02 -6.59 29.23
C ALA A 163 -1.16 -7.45 29.70
N SER A 164 -2.33 -7.33 29.05
CA SER A 164 -3.53 -8.08 29.40
C SER A 164 -3.42 -9.61 29.17
N CYS A 165 -2.36 -10.10 28.52
CA CYS A 165 -2.12 -11.52 28.28
C CYS A 165 -1.10 -12.17 29.23
N ARG A 166 -0.55 -11.39 30.18
CA ARG A 166 0.38 -11.91 31.19
C ARG A 166 -0.30 -12.29 32.52
N GLU A 167 -1.57 -12.00 32.65
CA GLU A 167 -2.44 -12.42 33.77
C GLU A 167 -3.26 -13.65 33.39
#